data_8eb6ddebf6988c44303fa67771a6217e
#
_entry.id   8eb6ddebf6988c44303fa67771a6217e
#
_cell.length_a   1.000
_cell.length_b   1.000
_cell.length_c   1.000
_cell.angle_alpha   90.00
_cell.angle_beta   90.00
_cell.angle_gamma   90.00
#
_symmetry.space_group_name_H-M   'P 1'
#
loop_
_entity.id
_entity.type
_entity.pdbx_description
1 polymer ?
#
loop_
_entity_poly.entity_id
_entity_poly.type
_entity_poly.pdbx_seq_one_letter_code
_entity_poly.pdbx_strand_id
1 'polypeptide(L)'
;MISLPSARFGHLPTEMFPILRDVETPEYFEVEVTREPGGSGRHPRPAPVGIWGSGERITWVSALVLCVSVFTDWYAGSGVGVKLAVIGWHTGVLGKLVFFIGLAVIALIALRESGFELPPTVPESLLVLALGALALIFVLIRLISIPDSVLPADGRGIGIFISLFAAIGVVVGGLLQAAEDL
;
A
#
# COMPACT_ATOMS: atom_id res chain seq x y z
N MET A 1 -19.04 16.00 -53.22
CA MET A 1 -18.63 17.38 -52.99
C MET A 1 -19.90 18.17 -52.71
N ILE A 2 -20.35 18.18 -51.45
CA ILE A 2 -21.61 18.82 -51.04
C ILE A 2 -21.22 20.02 -50.20
N SER A 3 -21.47 21.21 -50.76
CA SER A 3 -21.22 22.51 -50.17
C SER A 3 -22.36 22.84 -49.20
N LEU A 4 -22.03 22.98 -47.91
CA LEU A 4 -22.97 23.45 -46.90
C LEU A 4 -23.03 24.99 -46.91
N PRO A 5 -24.24 25.60 -46.88
CA PRO A 5 -24.37 27.04 -46.82
C PRO A 5 -24.02 27.58 -45.45
N SER A 6 -23.19 28.61 -45.39
CA SER A 6 -22.86 29.37 -44.18
C SER A 6 -24.10 30.12 -43.70
N ALA A 7 -24.65 29.69 -42.55
CA ALA A 7 -25.72 30.43 -41.87
C ALA A 7 -25.11 31.73 -41.31
N ARG A 8 -25.48 32.85 -41.94
CA ARG A 8 -25.23 34.20 -41.42
C ARG A 8 -26.16 34.44 -40.20
N PHE A 9 -25.62 34.35 -39.00
CA PHE A 9 -26.34 34.81 -37.80
C PHE A 9 -26.49 36.33 -37.93
N GLY A 10 -27.71 36.75 -38.27
CA GLY A 10 -28.10 38.15 -38.27
C GLY A 10 -28.00 38.76 -36.86
N HIS A 11 -27.48 39.97 -36.81
CA HIS A 11 -27.50 40.81 -35.61
C HIS A 11 -28.92 40.91 -35.08
N LEU A 12 -29.17 40.32 -33.89
CA LEU A 12 -30.39 40.58 -33.12
C LEU A 12 -30.30 42.00 -32.58
N PRO A 13 -31.34 42.84 -32.74
CA PRO A 13 -31.32 44.19 -32.18
C PRO A 13 -31.28 44.14 -30.67
N THR A 14 -30.32 44.85 -30.11
CA THR A 14 -30.04 44.97 -28.64
C THR A 14 -31.17 45.63 -27.85
N GLU A 15 -32.21 46.11 -28.55
CA GLU A 15 -33.31 46.86 -27.99
C GLU A 15 -34.44 45.98 -27.38
N MET A 16 -34.31 44.61 -27.48
CA MET A 16 -35.47 43.76 -27.13
C MET A 16 -35.54 43.33 -25.66
N PHE A 17 -34.54 43.66 -24.85
CA PHE A 17 -34.52 43.33 -23.41
C PHE A 17 -34.06 44.52 -22.54
N PRO A 18 -34.89 45.56 -22.37
CA PRO A 18 -34.50 46.68 -21.51
C PRO A 18 -34.41 46.31 -20.03
N ILE A 19 -34.96 45.16 -19.62
CA ILE A 19 -35.01 44.71 -18.22
C ILE A 19 -33.67 44.20 -17.70
N LEU A 20 -32.69 43.88 -18.59
CA LEU A 20 -31.39 43.39 -18.17
C LEU A 20 -30.33 44.47 -17.94
N ARG A 21 -30.70 45.73 -18.05
CA ARG A 21 -29.75 46.86 -17.95
C ARG A 21 -29.40 47.23 -16.51
N ASP A 22 -30.22 46.86 -15.51
CA ASP A 22 -30.08 47.24 -14.12
C ASP A 22 -29.76 46.07 -13.18
N VAL A 23 -29.20 44.97 -13.70
CA VAL A 23 -28.59 43.95 -12.84
C VAL A 23 -27.20 44.47 -12.50
N GLU A 24 -27.12 45.32 -11.45
CA GLU A 24 -25.86 45.56 -10.76
C GLU A 24 -25.31 44.18 -10.31
N THR A 25 -24.30 43.73 -11.01
CA THR A 25 -23.51 42.56 -10.55
C THR A 25 -22.89 42.95 -9.22
N PRO A 26 -23.21 42.25 -8.12
CA PRO A 26 -22.62 42.55 -6.83
C PRO A 26 -21.10 42.48 -6.91
N GLU A 27 -20.44 43.58 -6.49
CA GLU A 27 -18.99 43.82 -6.57
C GLU A 27 -18.09 42.78 -5.89
N TYR A 28 -18.66 41.76 -5.26
CA TYR A 28 -17.87 40.72 -4.58
C TYR A 28 -17.43 39.57 -5.50
N PHE A 29 -17.66 39.67 -6.80
CA PHE A 29 -17.18 38.69 -7.78
C PHE A 29 -16.04 39.19 -8.66
N GLU A 30 -15.43 40.32 -8.36
CA GLU A 30 -14.09 40.60 -8.83
C GLU A 30 -13.10 39.75 -8.04
N VAL A 31 -13.08 38.43 -8.31
CA VAL A 31 -11.89 37.68 -8.14
C VAL A 31 -10.87 38.31 -9.10
N GLU A 32 -10.05 39.18 -8.56
CA GLU A 32 -8.87 39.73 -9.19
C GLU A 32 -8.03 38.55 -9.65
N VAL A 33 -8.33 38.04 -10.85
CA VAL A 33 -7.45 37.10 -11.54
C VAL A 33 -6.24 37.93 -11.94
N THR A 34 -5.35 38.14 -10.97
CA THR A 34 -4.01 38.61 -11.21
C THR A 34 -3.37 37.58 -12.13
N ARG A 35 -3.54 37.75 -13.45
CA ARG A 35 -2.77 37.05 -14.46
C ARG A 35 -1.33 37.50 -14.26
N GLU A 36 -0.58 36.76 -13.46
CA GLU A 36 0.86 36.83 -13.54
C GLU A 36 1.28 36.39 -14.96
N PRO A 37 1.90 37.31 -15.76
CA PRO A 37 2.38 36.98 -17.07
C PRO A 37 3.65 36.13 -16.90
N GLY A 38 3.55 34.82 -17.11
CA GLY A 38 4.71 33.98 -17.30
C GLY A 38 4.97 32.85 -16.32
N GLY A 39 4.06 32.53 -15.42
CA GLY A 39 4.15 31.31 -14.65
C GLY A 39 3.77 30.11 -15.50
N SER A 40 4.79 29.40 -16.07
CA SER A 40 4.60 28.04 -16.52
C SER A 40 3.89 27.28 -15.39
N GLY A 41 2.68 26.77 -15.65
CA GLY A 41 1.89 25.99 -14.69
C GLY A 41 2.63 24.76 -14.19
N ARG A 42 3.61 25.00 -13.35
CA ARG A 42 4.11 24.00 -12.42
C ARG A 42 3.02 23.89 -11.36
N HIS A 43 2.14 22.93 -11.55
CA HIS A 43 1.45 22.38 -10.40
C HIS A 43 2.53 22.20 -9.32
N PRO A 44 2.33 22.73 -8.09
CA PRO A 44 3.26 22.45 -7.02
C PRO A 44 3.32 20.93 -6.95
N ARG A 45 4.45 20.36 -7.40
CA ARG A 45 4.73 18.96 -7.10
C ARG A 45 4.63 18.89 -5.60
N PRO A 46 3.78 18.02 -5.04
CA PRO A 46 3.81 17.80 -3.61
C PRO A 46 5.28 17.59 -3.26
N ALA A 47 5.78 18.38 -2.32
CA ALA A 47 7.14 18.27 -1.84
C ALA A 47 7.38 16.78 -1.59
N PRO A 48 8.55 16.20 -1.92
CA PRO A 48 8.82 14.81 -1.63
C PRO A 48 8.67 14.65 -0.12
N VAL A 49 7.47 14.22 0.28
CA VAL A 49 7.17 13.82 1.66
C VAL A 49 8.16 12.69 1.88
N GLY A 50 9.11 12.93 2.79
CA GLY A 50 10.34 12.17 3.00
C GLY A 50 10.28 10.76 2.43
N ILE A 51 11.29 10.44 1.64
CA ILE A 51 11.51 9.31 0.71
C ILE A 51 10.70 8.02 1.01
N TRP A 52 10.02 7.92 2.16
CA TRP A 52 9.26 6.77 2.65
C TRP A 52 8.01 7.26 3.36
N GLY A 53 6.84 6.94 2.83
CA GLY A 53 5.57 7.09 3.53
C GLY A 53 5.59 6.30 4.85
N SER A 54 4.77 6.69 5.81
CA SER A 54 4.71 5.99 7.11
C SER A 54 4.31 4.53 6.94
N GLY A 55 3.39 4.22 6.02
CA GLY A 55 2.97 2.88 5.68
C GLY A 55 4.11 2.03 5.10
N GLU A 56 4.93 2.60 4.24
CA GLU A 56 6.04 1.92 3.60
C GLU A 56 7.14 1.52 4.60
N ARG A 57 7.50 2.40 5.52
CA ARG A 57 8.48 2.10 6.60
C ARG A 57 8.02 0.94 7.48
N ILE A 58 6.75 0.96 7.88
CA ILE A 58 6.16 -0.09 8.69
C ILE A 58 6.20 -1.42 7.93
N THR A 59 5.81 -1.42 6.66
CA THR A 59 5.83 -2.62 5.81
C THR A 59 7.23 -3.17 5.67
N TRP A 60 8.22 -2.31 5.39
CA TRP A 60 9.60 -2.72 5.18
C TRP A 60 10.20 -3.39 6.43
N VAL A 61 10.07 -2.71 7.58
CA VAL A 61 10.55 -3.24 8.86
C VAL A 61 9.83 -4.54 9.22
N SER A 62 8.51 -4.58 9.05
CA SER A 62 7.70 -5.77 9.36
C SER A 62 8.04 -6.94 8.45
N ALA A 63 8.27 -6.72 7.16
CA ALA A 63 8.68 -7.76 6.22
C ALA A 63 10.07 -8.31 6.54
N LEU A 64 11.02 -7.46 6.93
CA LEU A 64 12.34 -7.90 7.41
C LEU A 64 12.22 -8.76 8.69
N VAL A 65 11.45 -8.27 9.67
CA VAL A 65 11.22 -9.01 10.91
C VAL A 65 10.54 -10.35 10.60
N LEU A 66 9.60 -10.39 9.66
CA LEU A 66 8.92 -11.61 9.22
C LEU A 66 9.93 -12.61 8.64
N CYS A 67 10.84 -12.18 7.77
CA CYS A 67 11.88 -13.04 7.21
C CYS A 67 12.82 -13.59 8.29
N VAL A 68 13.28 -12.74 9.21
CA VAL A 68 14.21 -13.13 10.27
C VAL A 68 13.52 -14.08 11.27
N SER A 69 12.25 -13.84 11.57
CA SER A 69 11.47 -14.63 12.54
C SER A 69 11.33 -16.11 12.17
N VAL A 70 11.42 -16.44 10.87
CA VAL A 70 11.40 -17.85 10.41
C VAL A 70 12.64 -18.62 10.86
N PHE A 71 13.74 -17.93 11.15
CA PHE A 71 14.97 -18.54 11.67
C PHE A 71 15.03 -18.57 13.19
N THR A 72 14.02 -18.05 13.86
CA THR A 72 13.90 -18.16 15.30
C THR A 72 13.07 -19.38 15.71
N ASP A 73 13.09 -19.74 17.01
CA ASP A 73 12.42 -20.91 17.53
C ASP A 73 10.90 -20.76 17.51
N TRP A 74 10.26 -21.50 16.62
CA TRP A 74 8.79 -21.52 16.52
C TRP A 74 8.18 -22.51 17.50
N TYR A 75 8.90 -23.60 17.79
CA TYR A 75 8.46 -24.62 18.75
C TYR A 75 9.60 -24.96 19.69
N ALA A 76 9.24 -25.16 20.94
CA ALA A 76 10.13 -25.62 21.98
C ALA A 76 9.62 -26.97 22.52
N GLY A 77 10.51 -27.95 22.63
CA GLY A 77 10.23 -29.24 23.22
C GLY A 77 11.23 -29.56 24.33
N SER A 78 10.81 -30.24 25.37
CA SER A 78 11.66 -30.76 26.43
C SER A 78 11.67 -32.29 26.35
N GLY A 79 12.77 -32.88 25.95
CA GLY A 79 12.98 -34.33 25.97
C GLY A 79 14.23 -34.69 26.78
N VAL A 80 14.10 -35.59 27.74
CA VAL A 80 15.19 -36.22 28.54
C VAL A 80 16.38 -35.28 28.82
N GLY A 81 16.08 -34.10 29.44
CA GLY A 81 17.12 -33.14 29.88
C GLY A 81 17.73 -32.25 28.79
N VAL A 82 17.26 -32.33 27.54
CA VAL A 82 17.70 -31.49 26.42
C VAL A 82 16.55 -30.61 25.94
N LYS A 83 16.75 -29.29 25.93
CA LYS A 83 15.81 -28.36 25.29
C LYS A 83 16.03 -28.42 23.80
N LEU A 84 15.01 -28.88 23.07
CA LEU A 84 15.03 -28.90 21.61
C LEU A 84 14.23 -27.72 21.10
N ALA A 85 14.87 -26.88 20.32
CA ALA A 85 14.24 -25.74 19.65
C ALA A 85 14.13 -26.04 18.15
N VAL A 86 12.94 -25.87 17.58
CA VAL A 86 12.70 -26.06 16.16
C VAL A 86 12.46 -24.71 15.51
N ILE A 87 13.37 -24.32 14.63
CA ILE A 87 13.25 -23.06 13.87
C ILE A 87 12.15 -23.17 12.83
N GLY A 88 11.48 -22.05 12.52
CA GLY A 88 10.38 -21.98 11.58
C GLY A 88 10.70 -22.60 10.20
N TRP A 89 11.95 -22.48 9.74
CA TRP A 89 12.42 -23.07 8.48
C TRP A 89 12.29 -24.60 8.41
N HIS A 90 12.44 -25.28 9.53
CA HIS A 90 12.35 -26.73 9.62
C HIS A 90 10.94 -27.23 9.97
N THR A 91 9.99 -26.33 10.23
CA THR A 91 8.61 -26.73 10.55
C THR A 91 7.79 -27.18 9.33
N GLY A 92 8.42 -27.30 8.15
CA GLY A 92 7.80 -27.75 6.90
C GLY A 92 7.57 -26.63 5.89
N VAL A 93 6.68 -26.90 4.92
CA VAL A 93 6.45 -26.02 3.77
C VAL A 93 5.91 -24.64 4.20
N LEU A 94 5.03 -24.56 5.19
CA LEU A 94 4.41 -23.32 5.63
C LEU A 94 5.43 -22.30 6.17
N GLY A 95 6.44 -22.74 6.94
CA GLY A 95 7.49 -21.84 7.41
C GLY A 95 8.31 -21.25 6.26
N LYS A 96 8.63 -22.07 5.24
CA LYS A 96 9.31 -21.60 4.02
C LYS A 96 8.45 -20.61 3.24
N LEU A 97 7.14 -20.87 3.11
CA LEU A 97 6.21 -19.97 2.43
C LEU A 97 6.15 -18.60 3.12
N VAL A 98 6.10 -18.56 4.45
CA VAL A 98 6.13 -17.28 5.22
C VAL A 98 7.40 -16.49 4.91
N PHE A 99 8.56 -17.18 4.83
CA PHE A 99 9.82 -16.53 4.44
C PHE A 99 9.77 -15.94 3.03
N PHE A 100 9.31 -16.73 2.05
CA PHE A 100 9.22 -16.27 0.66
C PHE A 100 8.19 -15.15 0.48
N ILE A 101 7.11 -15.14 1.25
CA ILE A 101 6.15 -14.03 1.24
C ILE A 101 6.81 -12.76 1.79
N GLY A 102 7.51 -12.84 2.92
CA GLY A 102 8.26 -11.71 3.44
C GLY A 102 9.28 -11.16 2.44
N LEU A 103 10.02 -12.07 1.77
CA LEU A 103 10.96 -11.70 0.73
C LEU A 103 10.27 -11.06 -0.49
N ALA A 104 9.09 -11.56 -0.89
CA ALA A 104 8.31 -10.97 -1.97
C ALA A 104 7.84 -9.56 -1.64
N VAL A 105 7.41 -9.29 -0.41
CA VAL A 105 7.04 -7.93 0.04
C VAL A 105 8.27 -7.00 -0.02
N ILE A 106 9.44 -7.44 0.44
CA ILE A 106 10.68 -6.66 0.35
C ILE A 106 11.04 -6.39 -1.12
N ALA A 107 10.92 -7.41 -1.98
CA ALA A 107 11.19 -7.27 -3.40
C ALA A 107 10.25 -6.27 -4.08
N LEU A 108 8.95 -6.28 -3.75
CA LEU A 108 7.98 -5.32 -4.28
C LEU A 108 8.38 -3.88 -3.93
N ILE A 109 8.72 -3.62 -2.66
CA ILE A 109 9.16 -2.29 -2.22
C ILE A 109 10.46 -1.89 -2.94
N ALA A 110 11.43 -2.80 -3.06
CA ALA A 110 12.69 -2.54 -3.74
C ALA A 110 12.51 -2.27 -5.24
N LEU A 111 11.58 -2.98 -5.91
CA LEU A 111 11.25 -2.72 -7.31
C LEU A 111 10.67 -1.31 -7.49
N ARG A 112 9.76 -0.90 -6.61
CA ARG A 112 9.19 0.45 -6.62
C ARG A 112 10.27 1.52 -6.49
N GLU A 113 11.19 1.35 -5.55
CA GLU A 113 12.31 2.28 -5.37
C GLU A 113 13.26 2.34 -6.58
N SER A 114 13.40 1.22 -7.29
CA SER A 114 14.19 1.12 -8.52
C SER A 114 13.55 1.83 -9.71
N GLY A 115 12.35 2.42 -9.54
CA GLY A 115 11.63 3.11 -10.62
C GLY A 115 10.87 2.17 -11.57
N PHE A 116 10.74 0.90 -11.21
CA PHE A 116 9.86 -0.03 -11.93
C PHE A 116 8.42 0.27 -11.53
N GLU A 117 7.67 0.90 -12.42
CA GLU A 117 6.24 1.09 -12.25
C GLU A 117 5.51 -0.19 -12.64
N LEU A 118 4.75 -0.77 -11.69
CA LEU A 118 3.84 -1.87 -12.01
C LEU A 118 2.74 -1.35 -12.96
N PRO A 119 2.15 -2.24 -13.79
CA PRO A 119 1.02 -1.85 -14.62
C PRO A 119 -0.08 -1.21 -13.78
N PRO A 120 -0.70 -0.10 -14.23
CA PRO A 120 -1.69 0.66 -13.46
C PRO A 120 -2.96 -0.13 -13.11
N THR A 121 -3.07 -1.35 -13.61
CA THR A 121 -4.21 -2.26 -13.36
C THR A 121 -4.17 -2.92 -11.98
N VAL A 122 -3.00 -2.95 -11.31
CA VAL A 122 -2.86 -3.61 -10.01
C VAL A 122 -2.27 -2.62 -9.00
N PRO A 123 -3.07 -2.11 -8.07
CA PRO A 123 -2.57 -1.23 -7.02
C PRO A 123 -1.60 -2.00 -6.12
N GLU A 124 -0.41 -1.45 -5.96
CA GLU A 124 0.70 -2.07 -5.22
C GLU A 124 0.35 -2.30 -3.74
N SER A 125 -0.36 -1.36 -3.15
CA SER A 125 -0.86 -1.44 -1.78
C SER A 125 -1.74 -2.68 -1.55
N LEU A 126 -2.56 -3.07 -2.54
CA LEU A 126 -3.38 -4.27 -2.47
C LEU A 126 -2.54 -5.55 -2.56
N LEU A 127 -1.44 -5.56 -3.33
CA LEU A 127 -0.52 -6.69 -3.37
C LEU A 127 0.17 -6.91 -2.02
N VAL A 128 0.66 -5.83 -1.41
CA VAL A 128 1.28 -5.87 -0.08
C VAL A 128 0.26 -6.36 0.95
N LEU A 129 -0.97 -5.86 0.91
CA LEU A 129 -2.05 -6.27 1.80
C LEU A 129 -2.38 -7.76 1.63
N ALA A 130 -2.50 -8.23 0.39
CA ALA A 130 -2.81 -9.64 0.08
C ALA A 130 -1.69 -10.56 0.57
N LEU A 131 -0.42 -10.21 0.34
CA LEU A 131 0.73 -10.99 0.81
C LEU A 131 0.82 -10.99 2.34
N GLY A 132 0.57 -9.85 2.99
CA GLY A 132 0.52 -9.75 4.44
C GLY A 132 -0.59 -10.61 5.04
N ALA A 133 -1.79 -10.58 4.47
CA ALA A 133 -2.92 -11.41 4.89
C ALA A 133 -2.61 -12.92 4.70
N LEU A 134 -1.98 -13.29 3.59
CA LEU A 134 -1.57 -14.67 3.34
C LEU A 134 -0.52 -15.14 4.35
N ALA A 135 0.48 -14.31 4.65
CA ALA A 135 1.47 -14.61 5.68
C ALA A 135 0.81 -14.79 7.05
N LEU A 136 -0.12 -13.91 7.40
CA LEU A 136 -0.87 -13.97 8.66
C LEU A 136 -1.65 -15.28 8.77
N ILE A 137 -2.34 -15.70 7.71
CA ILE A 137 -3.08 -16.97 7.67
C ILE A 137 -2.13 -18.15 7.90
N PHE A 138 -0.97 -18.19 7.24
CA PHE A 138 -0.02 -19.29 7.38
C PHE A 138 0.59 -19.35 8.79
N VAL A 139 0.89 -18.20 9.38
CA VAL A 139 1.38 -18.13 10.76
C VAL A 139 0.29 -18.57 11.74
N LEU A 140 -0.98 -18.16 11.53
CA LEU A 140 -2.12 -18.60 12.37
C LEU A 140 -2.36 -20.10 12.27
N ILE A 141 -2.31 -20.67 11.05
CA ILE A 141 -2.41 -22.15 10.88
C ILE A 141 -1.33 -22.85 11.70
N ARG A 142 -0.10 -22.34 11.67
CA ARG A 142 1.01 -22.91 12.45
C ARG A 142 0.89 -22.66 13.94
N LEU A 143 0.30 -21.54 14.33
CA LEU A 143 0.03 -21.24 15.72
C LEU A 143 -1.01 -22.19 16.32
N ILE A 144 -2.02 -22.58 15.54
CA ILE A 144 -3.12 -23.45 15.98
C ILE A 144 -2.70 -24.92 15.85
N SER A 145 -2.11 -25.31 14.72
CA SER A 145 -1.74 -26.68 14.43
C SER A 145 -0.24 -26.91 14.70
N ILE A 146 0.05 -27.57 15.80
CA ILE A 146 1.41 -28.03 16.10
C ILE A 146 1.65 -29.28 15.26
N PRO A 147 2.71 -29.38 14.45
CA PRO A 147 2.98 -30.57 13.67
C PRO A 147 3.52 -31.69 14.60
N ASP A 148 2.71 -32.71 14.82
CA ASP A 148 3.06 -33.87 15.66
C ASP A 148 4.24 -34.69 15.10
N SER A 149 4.63 -34.42 13.84
CA SER A 149 5.62 -35.21 13.11
C SER A 149 7.07 -34.88 13.44
N VAL A 150 7.36 -33.77 14.13
CA VAL A 150 8.75 -33.30 14.27
C VAL A 150 9.33 -33.57 15.64
N LEU A 151 8.53 -33.57 16.71
CA LEU A 151 8.93 -33.88 18.12
C LEU A 151 7.70 -33.71 19.03
N PRO A 152 7.63 -34.32 20.23
CA PRO A 152 6.67 -33.93 21.24
C PRO A 152 7.01 -32.47 21.65
N ALA A 153 6.41 -31.50 20.93
CA ALA A 153 6.59 -30.10 21.23
C ALA A 153 5.69 -29.75 22.43
N ASP A 154 6.31 -29.49 23.57
CA ASP A 154 5.59 -29.15 24.81
C ASP A 154 5.06 -27.70 24.78
N GLY A 155 5.53 -26.87 23.82
CA GLY A 155 5.13 -25.47 23.77
C GLY A 155 5.47 -24.75 22.47
N ARG A 156 4.91 -23.55 22.34
CA ARG A 156 5.20 -22.62 21.24
C ARG A 156 6.40 -21.78 21.60
N GLY A 157 7.36 -21.67 20.66
CA GLY A 157 8.53 -20.80 20.81
C GLY A 157 8.15 -19.31 20.60
N ILE A 158 9.02 -18.42 21.03
CA ILE A 158 8.82 -16.96 20.91
C ILE A 158 8.78 -16.51 19.43
N GLY A 159 9.47 -17.23 18.54
CA GLY A 159 9.57 -16.89 17.12
C GLY A 159 8.23 -16.87 16.39
N ILE A 160 7.29 -17.76 16.73
CA ILE A 160 5.98 -17.77 16.09
C ILE A 160 5.15 -16.53 16.45
N PHE A 161 5.30 -16.00 17.66
CA PHE A 161 4.66 -14.77 18.09
C PHE A 161 5.28 -13.56 17.39
N ILE A 162 6.62 -13.53 17.24
CA ILE A 162 7.30 -12.49 16.48
C ILE A 162 6.82 -12.50 15.02
N SER A 163 6.68 -13.69 14.40
CA SER A 163 6.13 -13.83 13.05
C SER A 163 4.69 -13.31 12.94
N LEU A 164 3.88 -13.56 13.99
CA LEU A 164 2.49 -13.09 14.04
C LEU A 164 2.42 -11.56 14.05
N PHE A 165 3.17 -10.93 14.96
CA PHE A 165 3.22 -9.46 15.02
C PHE A 165 3.80 -8.83 13.75
N ALA A 166 4.83 -9.46 13.17
CA ALA A 166 5.39 -9.01 11.91
C ALA A 166 4.38 -9.11 10.75
N ALA A 167 3.64 -10.22 10.66
CA ALA A 167 2.59 -10.37 9.64
C ALA A 167 1.46 -9.34 9.81
N ILE A 168 1.03 -9.06 11.04
CA ILE A 168 0.07 -7.98 11.34
C ILE A 168 0.66 -6.63 10.91
N GLY A 169 1.93 -6.38 11.19
CA GLY A 169 2.61 -5.15 10.77
C GLY A 169 2.64 -4.95 9.26
N VAL A 170 2.84 -6.01 8.47
CA VAL A 170 2.75 -5.96 7.00
C VAL A 170 1.33 -5.60 6.55
N VAL A 171 0.30 -6.20 7.16
CA VAL A 171 -1.12 -5.89 6.86
C VAL A 171 -1.44 -4.44 7.18
N VAL A 172 -1.05 -3.96 8.37
CA VAL A 172 -1.28 -2.57 8.78
C VAL A 172 -0.54 -1.59 7.86
N GLY A 173 0.71 -1.90 7.51
CA GLY A 173 1.49 -1.08 6.59
C GLY A 173 0.86 -1.03 5.19
N GLY A 174 0.36 -2.16 4.67
CA GLY A 174 -0.37 -2.21 3.41
C GLY A 174 -1.68 -1.43 3.44
N LEU A 175 -2.43 -1.47 4.57
CA LEU A 175 -3.64 -0.66 4.75
C LEU A 175 -3.34 0.84 4.78
N LEU A 176 -2.25 1.24 5.44
CA LEU A 176 -1.83 2.64 5.47
C LEU A 176 -1.44 3.12 4.06
N GLN A 177 -0.70 2.31 3.30
CA GLN A 177 -0.38 2.62 1.91
C GLN A 177 -1.65 2.75 1.07
N ALA A 178 -2.60 1.83 1.21
CA ALA A 178 -3.88 1.90 0.49
C ALA A 178 -4.69 3.16 0.86
N ALA A 179 -4.60 3.64 2.11
CA ALA A 179 -5.25 4.87 2.54
C ALA A 179 -4.55 6.13 2.00
N GLU A 180 -3.25 6.06 1.74
CA GLU A 180 -2.48 7.15 1.13
C GLU A 180 -2.74 7.25 -0.39
N ASP A 181 -3.18 6.15 -1.05
CA ASP A 181 -3.49 6.08 -2.48
C ASP A 181 -4.91 6.57 -2.83
N LEU A 182 -5.81 6.80 -1.83
CA LEU A 182 -7.19 7.26 -1.99
C LEU A 182 -7.32 8.78 -1.95
#